data_7cc58bf29510b6b57fc4bac1ee6a3911
#
_entry.id   7cc58bf29510b6b57fc4bac1ee6a3911
#
_cell.length_a   1.000
_cell.length_b   1.000
_cell.length_c   1.000
_cell.angle_alpha   90.00
_cell.angle_beta   90.00
_cell.angle_gamma   90.00
#
_symmetry.space_group_name_H-M   'P 1'
#
loop_
_entity.id
_entity.type
_entity.pdbx_description
1 polymer ?
#
loop_
_entity_poly.entity_id
_entity_poly.type
_entity_poly.pdbx_seq_one_letter_code
_entity_poly.pdbx_strand_id
1 'polypeptide(L)'
;STLMRSSAASDVYKRQNHGVMNIDIVSFERLAYRVFEELAIENLAVLDDMGKSMVLRRVSSGVRGNLHLFGGHLDKAGFISEIKSMLSEFFQYGITEEKLETLIGETKSPLLRQKLLDMQVLYRAFQAYTEEKVIVKEEILSLLCRVLPQSQLIRDSVVTLDGYTGFTPIQYELLELLFRCCRKVIVTCLLYTSPSPRDTE
;
A
#
# COMPACT_ATOMS: atom_id res chain seq x y z
N SER A 1 24.60 1.14 1.30
CA SER A 1 23.94 1.14 -0.03
C SER A 1 22.73 0.20 0.01
N THR A 2 21.53 0.72 -0.13
CA THR A 2 20.30 -0.07 -0.07
C THR A 2 19.74 -0.28 -1.46
N LEU A 3 19.61 -1.53 -1.88
CA LEU A 3 19.01 -1.96 -3.16
C LEU A 3 17.56 -2.39 -2.90
N MET A 4 16.62 -1.73 -3.56
CA MET A 4 15.22 -2.12 -3.55
C MET A 4 14.87 -2.83 -4.84
N ARG A 5 14.27 -4.02 -4.74
CA ARG A 5 13.85 -4.83 -5.88
C ARG A 5 12.42 -5.32 -5.71
N SER A 6 11.75 -5.60 -6.82
CA SER A 6 10.50 -6.37 -6.79
C SER A 6 10.75 -7.77 -6.22
N SER A 7 9.77 -8.36 -5.54
CA SER A 7 9.94 -9.55 -4.70
C SER A 7 10.55 -10.77 -5.41
N ALA A 8 10.35 -10.94 -6.71
CA ALA A 8 10.87 -12.08 -7.47
C ALA A 8 12.38 -12.01 -7.73
N ALA A 9 12.98 -10.82 -7.83
CA ALA A 9 14.42 -10.66 -8.07
C ALA A 9 15.25 -10.76 -6.78
N SER A 10 14.62 -10.60 -5.61
CA SER A 10 15.27 -10.61 -4.30
C SER A 10 15.90 -11.98 -3.94
N ASP A 11 15.24 -13.08 -4.33
CA ASP A 11 15.71 -14.42 -3.93
C ASP A 11 16.91 -14.92 -4.76
N VAL A 12 17.04 -14.46 -6.00
CA VAL A 12 18.18 -14.84 -6.87
C VAL A 12 19.46 -14.14 -6.44
N TYR A 13 19.36 -12.88 -5.97
CA TYR A 13 20.54 -12.09 -5.58
C TYR A 13 21.14 -12.50 -4.24
N LYS A 14 20.32 -12.98 -3.31
CA LYS A 14 20.80 -13.51 -2.02
C LYS A 14 21.70 -14.74 -2.16
N ARG A 15 21.56 -15.51 -3.24
CA ARG A 15 22.34 -16.71 -3.49
C ARG A 15 23.71 -16.45 -4.14
N GLN A 16 23.93 -15.28 -4.72
CA GLN A 16 25.14 -14.99 -5.51
C GLN A 16 26.19 -14.13 -4.80
N ASN A 17 25.83 -13.41 -3.74
CA ASN A 17 26.74 -12.46 -3.07
C ASN A 17 27.01 -12.82 -1.61
N HIS A 18 27.79 -13.83 -1.38
CA HIS A 18 28.44 -14.05 -0.10
C HIS A 18 29.57 -13.02 0.06
N GLY A 19 29.34 -11.93 0.83
CA GLY A 19 30.42 -11.10 1.30
C GLY A 19 30.41 -9.60 1.00
N VAL A 20 29.27 -9.02 0.53
CA VAL A 20 29.20 -7.54 0.41
C VAL A 20 28.67 -6.96 1.74
N MET A 21 29.58 -6.44 2.53
CA MET A 21 29.23 -5.63 3.72
C MET A 21 28.62 -4.31 3.23
N ASN A 22 27.48 -3.89 3.81
CA ASN A 22 26.77 -2.64 3.57
C ASN A 22 25.85 -2.56 2.32
N ILE A 23 25.43 -3.68 1.76
CA ILE A 23 24.35 -3.70 0.76
C ILE A 23 23.19 -4.52 1.30
N ASP A 24 22.02 -3.88 1.37
CA ASP A 24 20.76 -4.51 1.72
C ASP A 24 19.81 -4.53 0.54
N ILE A 25 19.21 -5.69 0.29
CA ILE A 25 18.16 -5.84 -0.71
C ILE A 25 16.84 -6.00 0.05
N VAL A 26 15.99 -4.99 -0.09
CA VAL A 26 14.75 -4.90 0.66
C VAL A 26 13.58 -4.54 -0.25
N SER A 27 12.36 -4.95 0.12
CA SER A 27 11.14 -4.37 -0.41
C SER A 27 10.85 -3.04 0.30
N PHE A 28 9.92 -2.25 -0.24
CA PHE A 28 9.46 -1.02 0.44
C PHE A 28 8.93 -1.30 1.85
N GLU A 29 8.21 -2.41 2.03
CA GLU A 29 7.70 -2.82 3.34
C GLU A 29 8.84 -3.15 4.33
N ARG A 30 9.86 -3.88 3.90
CA ARG A 30 11.03 -4.16 4.75
C ARG A 30 11.86 -2.92 5.05
N LEU A 31 11.92 -1.97 4.12
CA LEU A 31 12.52 -0.67 4.40
C LEU A 31 11.75 0.06 5.49
N ALA A 32 10.42 0.05 5.42
CA ALA A 32 9.58 0.66 6.43
C ALA A 32 9.88 0.10 7.82
N TYR A 33 9.90 -1.22 7.99
CA TYR A 33 10.22 -1.84 9.28
C TYR A 33 11.62 -1.49 9.78
N ARG A 34 12.63 -1.36 8.91
CA ARG A 34 13.96 -0.92 9.32
C ARG A 34 13.99 0.51 9.83
N VAL A 35 13.27 1.40 9.16
CA VAL A 35 13.13 2.79 9.60
C VAL A 35 12.36 2.86 10.92
N PHE A 36 11.31 2.06 11.07
CA PHE A 36 10.55 1.99 12.31
C PHE A 36 11.40 1.47 13.48
N GLU A 37 12.21 0.45 13.24
CA GLU A 37 13.18 -0.05 14.23
C GLU A 37 14.23 1.00 14.62
N GLU A 38 14.80 1.70 13.63
CA GLU A 38 15.74 2.80 13.87
C GLU A 38 15.14 3.92 14.72
N LEU A 39 13.89 4.28 14.44
CA LEU A 39 13.18 5.37 15.12
C LEU A 39 12.46 4.91 16.41
N ALA A 40 12.68 3.66 16.83
CA ALA A 40 12.05 3.05 18.00
C ALA A 40 10.51 3.18 17.99
N ILE A 41 9.89 3.04 16.82
CA ILE A 41 8.44 2.99 16.66
C ILE A 41 7.99 1.58 17.05
N GLU A 42 7.71 1.41 18.33
CA GLU A 42 7.28 0.14 18.91
C GLU A 42 5.75 -0.03 18.85
N ASN A 43 5.29 -1.28 19.01
CA ASN A 43 3.88 -1.66 19.16
C ASN A 43 2.99 -1.38 17.94
N LEU A 44 3.54 -1.40 16.72
CA LEU A 44 2.73 -1.39 15.50
C LEU A 44 2.05 -2.75 15.32
N ALA A 45 0.82 -2.87 15.80
CA ALA A 45 -0.03 -4.00 15.45
C ALA A 45 -0.51 -3.83 14.00
N VAL A 46 0.03 -4.63 13.09
CA VAL A 46 -0.35 -4.60 11.67
C VAL A 46 -1.43 -5.64 11.41
N LEU A 47 -2.54 -5.18 10.85
CA LEU A 47 -3.66 -6.03 10.49
C LEU A 47 -3.39 -6.69 9.13
N ASP A 48 -3.23 -8.00 9.16
CA ASP A 48 -3.08 -8.82 7.96
C ASP A 48 -4.43 -9.08 7.26
N ASP A 49 -4.41 -9.80 6.17
CA ASP A 49 -5.61 -10.12 5.38
C ASP A 49 -6.66 -10.94 6.15
N MET A 50 -6.23 -11.79 7.07
CA MET A 50 -7.15 -12.56 7.91
C MET A 50 -7.77 -11.65 8.96
N GLY A 51 -6.99 -10.85 9.63
CA GLY A 51 -7.43 -9.86 10.59
C GLY A 51 -8.41 -8.87 9.98
N LYS A 52 -8.12 -8.34 8.77
CA LYS A 52 -9.07 -7.48 8.03
C LYS A 52 -10.41 -8.18 7.79
N SER A 53 -10.39 -9.45 7.38
CA SER A 53 -11.62 -10.22 7.16
C SER A 53 -12.43 -10.42 8.45
N MET A 54 -11.77 -10.64 9.58
CA MET A 54 -12.42 -10.78 10.88
C MET A 54 -13.05 -9.45 11.34
N VAL A 55 -12.29 -8.35 11.24
CA VAL A 55 -12.80 -7.01 11.56
C VAL A 55 -13.99 -6.67 10.68
N LEU A 56 -13.88 -6.89 9.35
CA LEU A 56 -14.98 -6.62 8.42
C LEU A 56 -16.23 -7.42 8.74
N ARG A 57 -16.13 -8.69 9.08
CA ARG A 57 -17.28 -9.49 9.52
C ARG A 57 -17.94 -8.89 10.76
N ARG A 58 -17.13 -8.45 11.71
CA ARG A 58 -17.61 -7.84 12.97
C ARG A 58 -18.34 -6.54 12.71
N VAL A 59 -17.69 -5.60 11.99
CA VAL A 59 -18.25 -4.26 11.75
C VAL A 59 -19.46 -4.30 10.82
N SER A 60 -19.41 -5.12 9.74
CA SER A 60 -20.52 -5.24 8.80
C SER A 60 -21.80 -5.77 9.44
N SER A 61 -21.68 -6.71 10.38
CA SER A 61 -22.83 -7.14 11.18
C SER A 61 -23.46 -5.99 11.98
N GLY A 62 -22.62 -5.14 12.57
CA GLY A 62 -23.08 -3.99 13.38
C GLY A 62 -23.79 -2.91 12.55
N VAL A 63 -23.37 -2.71 11.29
CA VAL A 63 -23.94 -1.66 10.41
C VAL A 63 -24.91 -2.20 9.36
N ARG A 64 -25.29 -3.49 9.43
CA ARG A 64 -26.15 -4.16 8.45
C ARG A 64 -27.42 -3.36 8.10
N GLY A 65 -28.07 -2.76 9.10
CA GLY A 65 -29.28 -1.95 8.93
C GLY A 65 -29.09 -0.65 8.14
N ASN A 66 -27.83 -0.18 8.02
CA ASN A 66 -27.49 1.04 7.31
C ASN A 66 -27.02 0.78 5.88
N LEU A 67 -26.96 -0.51 5.46
CA LEU A 67 -26.53 -0.92 4.13
C LEU A 67 -27.77 -1.17 3.24
N HIS A 68 -27.83 -0.48 2.13
CA HIS A 68 -28.97 -0.56 1.19
C HIS A 68 -28.86 -1.74 0.23
N LEU A 69 -27.67 -1.95 -0.36
CA LEU A 69 -27.43 -3.03 -1.32
C LEU A 69 -26.72 -4.23 -0.67
N PHE A 70 -25.75 -3.95 0.19
CA PHE A 70 -24.86 -4.97 0.73
C PHE A 70 -25.46 -5.75 1.91
N GLY A 71 -26.41 -5.17 2.63
CA GLY A 71 -26.98 -5.77 3.84
C GLY A 71 -27.55 -7.18 3.65
N GLY A 72 -28.21 -7.46 2.52
CA GLY A 72 -28.73 -8.78 2.16
C GLY A 72 -27.69 -9.76 1.61
N HIS A 73 -26.44 -9.32 1.38
CA HIS A 73 -25.38 -10.13 0.77
C HIS A 73 -24.26 -10.51 1.73
N LEU A 74 -24.25 -9.95 2.93
CA LEU A 74 -23.17 -10.13 3.92
C LEU A 74 -22.92 -11.61 4.27
N ASP A 75 -23.96 -12.44 4.23
CA ASP A 75 -23.87 -13.86 4.55
C ASP A 75 -23.45 -14.74 3.36
N LYS A 76 -23.36 -14.16 2.16
CA LYS A 76 -22.94 -14.91 0.96
C LYS A 76 -21.45 -15.21 1.02
N ALA A 77 -21.10 -16.45 0.63
CA ALA A 77 -19.71 -16.88 0.53
C ALA A 77 -18.95 -15.95 -0.44
N GLY A 78 -17.75 -15.49 -0.04
CA GLY A 78 -16.88 -14.62 -0.85
C GLY A 78 -17.21 -13.14 -0.78
N PHE A 79 -18.41 -12.72 -0.35
CA PHE A 79 -18.81 -11.31 -0.36
C PHE A 79 -17.94 -10.44 0.56
N ILE A 80 -17.61 -10.92 1.75
CA ILE A 80 -16.66 -10.24 2.66
C ILE A 80 -15.27 -10.11 2.03
N SER A 81 -14.86 -11.10 1.23
CA SER A 81 -13.58 -11.03 0.51
C SER A 81 -13.58 -9.95 -0.57
N GLU A 82 -14.69 -9.74 -1.26
CA GLU A 82 -14.86 -8.65 -2.24
C GLU A 82 -14.80 -7.29 -1.56
N ILE A 83 -15.52 -7.11 -0.44
CA ILE A 83 -15.47 -5.87 0.35
C ILE A 83 -14.04 -5.61 0.83
N LYS A 84 -13.35 -6.66 1.34
CA LYS A 84 -11.96 -6.55 1.78
C LYS A 84 -11.05 -6.07 0.65
N SER A 85 -11.19 -6.63 -0.55
CA SER A 85 -10.41 -6.23 -1.72
C SER A 85 -10.64 -4.76 -2.08
N MET A 86 -11.89 -4.33 -2.13
CA MET A 86 -12.23 -2.91 -2.38
C MET A 86 -11.66 -1.98 -1.32
N LEU A 87 -11.73 -2.34 -0.04
CA LEU A 87 -11.12 -1.55 1.04
C LEU A 87 -9.60 -1.51 0.93
N SER A 88 -8.95 -2.63 0.61
CA SER A 88 -7.50 -2.66 0.39
C SER A 88 -7.09 -1.74 -0.77
N GLU A 89 -7.87 -1.68 -1.85
CA GLU A 89 -7.66 -0.74 -2.94
C GLU A 89 -7.82 0.71 -2.46
N PHE A 90 -8.83 1.01 -1.64
CA PHE A 90 -9.00 2.36 -1.09
C PHE A 90 -7.76 2.80 -0.29
N PHE A 91 -7.25 1.95 0.58
CA PHE A 91 -6.01 2.25 1.32
C PHE A 91 -4.80 2.38 0.39
N GLN A 92 -4.66 1.46 -0.57
CA GLN A 92 -3.53 1.45 -1.51
C GLN A 92 -3.49 2.69 -2.40
N TYR A 93 -4.65 3.21 -2.80
CA TYR A 93 -4.76 4.41 -3.64
C TYR A 93 -5.00 5.69 -2.85
N GLY A 94 -4.94 5.64 -1.52
CA GLY A 94 -5.15 6.79 -0.65
C GLY A 94 -6.52 7.43 -0.84
N ILE A 95 -7.56 6.59 -1.01
CA ILE A 95 -8.96 7.05 -1.05
C ILE A 95 -9.38 7.35 0.38
N THR A 96 -9.41 8.62 0.72
CA THR A 96 -9.93 9.11 1.99
C THR A 96 -11.46 9.22 1.96
N GLU A 97 -12.05 9.49 3.10
CA GLU A 97 -13.49 9.70 3.20
C GLU A 97 -13.97 10.87 2.34
N GLU A 98 -13.21 11.97 2.30
CA GLU A 98 -13.53 13.16 1.49
C GLU A 98 -13.48 12.85 -0.01
N LYS A 99 -12.48 12.06 -0.44
CA LYS A 99 -12.41 11.59 -1.83
C LYS A 99 -13.60 10.71 -2.18
N LEU A 100 -14.00 9.83 -1.25
CA LEU A 100 -15.15 8.95 -1.46
C LEU A 100 -16.45 9.75 -1.57
N GLU A 101 -16.64 10.79 -0.75
CA GLU A 101 -17.77 11.73 -0.84
C GLU A 101 -17.80 12.46 -2.20
N THR A 102 -16.65 12.90 -2.67
CA THR A 102 -16.52 13.52 -4.00
C THR A 102 -16.95 12.54 -5.10
N LEU A 103 -16.47 11.30 -5.08
CA LEU A 103 -16.83 10.26 -6.05
C LEU A 103 -18.34 9.94 -6.03
N ILE A 104 -18.94 9.90 -4.83
CA ILE A 104 -20.39 9.72 -4.66
C ILE A 104 -21.17 10.88 -5.31
N GLY A 105 -20.67 12.11 -5.17
CA GLY A 105 -21.29 13.31 -5.76
C GLY A 105 -21.19 13.35 -7.27
N GLU A 106 -20.05 12.94 -7.83
CA GLU A 106 -19.76 13.03 -9.27
C GLU A 106 -20.36 11.87 -10.09
N THR A 107 -20.64 10.73 -9.45
CA THR A 107 -21.12 9.56 -10.19
C THR A 107 -22.54 9.75 -10.72
N LYS A 108 -22.70 9.51 -12.03
CA LYS A 108 -24.00 9.56 -12.74
C LYS A 108 -24.79 8.26 -12.66
N SER A 109 -24.16 7.16 -12.27
CA SER A 109 -24.81 5.86 -12.15
C SER A 109 -25.48 5.69 -10.79
N PRO A 110 -26.82 5.56 -10.73
CA PRO A 110 -27.52 5.37 -9.46
C PRO A 110 -27.05 4.13 -8.70
N LEU A 111 -26.79 3.04 -9.41
CA LEU A 111 -26.32 1.78 -8.82
C LEU A 111 -24.90 1.92 -8.24
N LEU A 112 -24.00 2.59 -8.96
CA LEU A 112 -22.65 2.83 -8.46
C LEU A 112 -22.68 3.74 -7.25
N ARG A 113 -23.50 4.80 -7.29
CA ARG A 113 -23.71 5.70 -6.15
C ARG A 113 -24.13 4.94 -4.89
N GLN A 114 -25.09 4.03 -5.03
CA GLN A 114 -25.58 3.24 -3.90
C GLN A 114 -24.49 2.30 -3.35
N LYS A 115 -23.70 1.68 -4.24
CA LYS A 115 -22.54 0.86 -3.81
C LYS A 115 -21.51 1.67 -3.06
N LEU A 116 -21.20 2.87 -3.55
CA LEU A 116 -20.22 3.75 -2.89
C LEU A 116 -20.71 4.24 -1.52
N LEU A 117 -22.01 4.50 -1.38
CA LEU A 117 -22.61 4.85 -0.08
C LEU A 117 -22.47 3.70 0.92
N ASP A 118 -22.78 2.47 0.51
CA ASP A 118 -22.62 1.30 1.37
C ASP A 118 -21.13 1.07 1.73
N MET A 119 -20.22 1.27 0.76
CA MET A 119 -18.78 1.19 1.01
C MET A 119 -18.31 2.28 1.98
N GLN A 120 -18.87 3.50 1.92
CA GLN A 120 -18.56 4.57 2.87
C GLN A 120 -18.95 4.20 4.29
N VAL A 121 -20.13 3.60 4.47
CA VAL A 121 -20.58 3.12 5.78
C VAL A 121 -19.63 2.06 6.35
N LEU A 122 -19.22 1.10 5.51
CA LEU A 122 -18.28 0.04 5.90
C LEU A 122 -16.87 0.60 6.17
N TYR A 123 -16.39 1.53 5.35
CA TYR A 123 -15.10 2.18 5.52
C TYR A 123 -15.02 2.93 6.87
N ARG A 124 -16.03 3.76 7.18
CA ARG A 124 -16.14 4.45 8.47
C ARG A 124 -16.16 3.48 9.65
N ALA A 125 -16.99 2.44 9.57
CA ALA A 125 -17.09 1.44 10.63
C ALA A 125 -15.79 0.66 10.83
N PHE A 126 -15.08 0.37 9.74
CA PHE A 126 -13.77 -0.29 9.78
C PHE A 126 -12.72 0.62 10.41
N GLN A 127 -12.62 1.88 9.98
CA GLN A 127 -11.68 2.86 10.54
C GLN A 127 -11.95 3.08 12.04
N ALA A 128 -13.21 3.32 12.43
CA ALA A 128 -13.57 3.51 13.84
C ALA A 128 -13.21 2.29 14.71
N TYR A 129 -13.24 1.08 14.15
CA TYR A 129 -12.83 -0.12 14.87
C TYR A 129 -11.31 -0.26 14.99
N THR A 130 -10.57 0.20 14.00
CA THR A 130 -9.09 0.09 13.93
C THR A 130 -8.38 1.31 14.51
N GLU A 131 -9.05 2.47 14.60
CA GLU A 131 -8.49 3.68 15.18
C GLU A 131 -7.86 3.40 16.56
N GLU A 132 -6.62 3.86 16.75
CA GLU A 132 -5.80 3.76 17.98
C GLU A 132 -5.12 2.40 18.25
N LYS A 133 -5.45 1.31 17.55
CA LYS A 133 -4.95 -0.03 17.93
C LYS A 133 -4.12 -0.73 16.86
N VAL A 134 -4.43 -0.51 15.62
CA VAL A 134 -3.86 -1.30 14.49
C VAL A 134 -3.78 -0.45 13.24
N ILE A 135 -2.71 -0.65 12.46
CA ILE A 135 -2.63 -0.14 11.09
C ILE A 135 -2.86 -1.29 10.11
N VAL A 136 -3.48 -1.01 8.98
CA VAL A 136 -3.56 -2.00 7.90
C VAL A 136 -2.23 -2.05 7.14
N LYS A 137 -1.96 -3.20 6.54
CA LYS A 137 -0.71 -3.44 5.81
C LYS A 137 -0.46 -2.37 4.73
N GLU A 138 -1.49 -1.90 4.08
CA GLU A 138 -1.43 -0.88 3.04
C GLU A 138 -1.01 0.50 3.58
N GLU A 139 -1.22 0.77 4.86
CA GLU A 139 -0.86 2.04 5.52
C GLU A 139 0.61 2.09 5.98
N ILE A 140 1.33 0.96 5.93
CA ILE A 140 2.76 0.90 6.33
C ILE A 140 3.58 1.92 5.54
N LEU A 141 3.35 2.04 4.24
CA LEU A 141 4.08 3.00 3.41
C LEU A 141 3.69 4.45 3.70
N SER A 142 2.43 4.71 4.02
CA SER A 142 1.98 6.05 4.44
C SER A 142 2.64 6.47 5.76
N LEU A 143 2.76 5.54 6.70
CA LEU A 143 3.49 5.79 7.94
C LEU A 143 4.97 6.00 7.67
N LEU A 144 5.59 5.18 6.80
CA LEU A 144 6.97 5.36 6.38
C LEU A 144 7.20 6.76 5.81
N CYS A 145 6.36 7.25 4.89
CA CYS A 145 6.47 8.58 4.30
C CYS A 145 6.48 9.68 5.37
N ARG A 146 5.65 9.56 6.41
CA ARG A 146 5.59 10.54 7.50
C ARG A 146 6.86 10.60 8.34
N VAL A 147 7.52 9.47 8.58
CA VAL A 147 8.67 9.39 9.49
C VAL A 147 10.02 9.37 8.79
N LEU A 148 10.06 9.06 7.50
CA LEU A 148 11.27 8.90 6.68
C LEU A 148 12.23 10.11 6.77
N PRO A 149 11.77 11.37 6.81
CA PRO A 149 12.68 12.50 6.97
C PRO A 149 13.48 12.53 8.29
N GLN A 150 13.05 11.75 9.28
CA GLN A 150 13.74 11.65 10.58
C GLN A 150 14.83 10.57 10.57
N SER A 151 14.81 9.65 9.60
CA SER A 151 15.73 8.51 9.54
C SER A 151 17.14 8.93 9.12
N GLN A 152 18.12 8.63 9.96
CA GLN A 152 19.53 8.82 9.64
C GLN A 152 20.03 7.75 8.67
N LEU A 153 19.54 6.51 8.82
CA LEU A 153 19.82 5.40 7.92
C LEU A 153 19.52 5.78 6.47
N ILE A 154 18.41 6.47 6.23
CA ILE A 154 18.01 6.92 4.90
C ILE A 154 18.92 8.04 4.41
N ARG A 155 19.26 9.02 5.25
CA ARG A 155 20.13 10.16 4.88
C ARG A 155 21.51 9.71 4.42
N ASP A 156 22.07 8.70 5.06
CA ASP A 156 23.41 8.22 4.77
C ASP A 156 23.43 7.17 3.65
N SER A 157 22.27 6.78 3.13
CA SER A 157 22.12 5.71 2.14
C SER A 157 22.20 6.21 0.70
N VAL A 158 22.71 5.31 -0.16
CA VAL A 158 22.49 5.32 -1.61
C VAL A 158 21.42 4.28 -1.89
N VAL A 159 20.28 4.71 -2.44
CA VAL A 159 19.13 3.85 -2.75
C VAL A 159 19.13 3.55 -4.24
N THR A 160 19.04 2.27 -4.59
CA THR A 160 18.86 1.81 -5.97
C THR A 160 17.54 1.09 -6.11
N LEU A 161 16.71 1.56 -7.02
CA LEU A 161 15.42 0.95 -7.40
C LEU A 161 15.62 0.18 -8.70
N ASP A 162 15.32 -1.12 -8.69
CA ASP A 162 15.56 -1.98 -9.83
C ASP A 162 14.33 -2.86 -10.14
N GLY A 163 13.97 -2.94 -11.42
CA GLY A 163 12.94 -3.84 -11.93
C GLY A 163 11.50 -3.38 -11.66
N TYR A 164 11.27 -2.10 -11.41
CA TYR A 164 9.91 -1.55 -11.29
C TYR A 164 9.35 -1.19 -12.67
N THR A 165 8.12 -1.65 -12.92
CA THR A 165 7.37 -1.34 -14.16
C THR A 165 6.31 -0.26 -13.94
N GLY A 166 6.01 0.08 -12.70
CA GLY A 166 5.06 1.12 -12.29
C GLY A 166 5.03 1.27 -10.78
N PHE A 167 4.45 2.36 -10.31
CA PHE A 167 4.32 2.68 -8.90
C PHE A 167 2.89 3.08 -8.56
N THR A 168 2.44 2.72 -7.38
CA THR A 168 1.20 3.26 -6.80
C THR A 168 1.40 4.71 -6.35
N PRO A 169 0.33 5.49 -6.13
CA PRO A 169 0.45 6.88 -5.67
C PRO A 169 1.30 7.03 -4.41
N ILE A 170 1.14 6.15 -3.42
CA ILE A 170 1.92 6.19 -2.19
C ILE A 170 3.40 5.86 -2.43
N GLN A 171 3.70 4.98 -3.40
CA GLN A 171 5.08 4.69 -3.79
C GLN A 171 5.72 5.87 -4.51
N TYR A 172 4.97 6.65 -5.30
CA TYR A 172 5.46 7.90 -5.88
C TYR A 172 5.80 8.93 -4.79
N GLU A 173 4.94 9.09 -3.79
CA GLU A 173 5.21 9.96 -2.64
C GLU A 173 6.49 9.51 -1.90
N LEU A 174 6.63 8.21 -1.66
CA LEU A 174 7.83 7.65 -1.05
C LEU A 174 9.08 7.92 -1.89
N LEU A 175 9.01 7.77 -3.22
CA LEU A 175 10.11 8.08 -4.13
C LEU A 175 10.52 9.55 -4.04
N GLU A 176 9.56 10.46 -4.05
CA GLU A 176 9.83 11.90 -3.92
C GLU A 176 10.57 12.21 -2.61
N LEU A 177 10.15 11.59 -1.50
CA LEU A 177 10.83 11.71 -0.22
C LEU A 177 12.23 11.10 -0.24
N LEU A 178 12.43 9.94 -0.87
CA LEU A 178 13.75 9.33 -1.03
C LEU A 178 14.69 10.23 -1.83
N PHE A 179 14.22 10.86 -2.93
CA PHE A 179 15.01 11.82 -3.70
C PHE A 179 15.44 13.03 -2.87
N ARG A 180 14.61 13.46 -1.92
CA ARG A 180 14.92 14.60 -1.04
C ARG A 180 15.80 14.23 0.15
N CYS A 181 15.67 13.03 0.68
CA CYS A 181 16.29 12.63 1.94
C CYS A 181 17.58 11.81 1.76
N CYS A 182 17.67 10.98 0.72
CA CYS A 182 18.84 10.14 0.49
C CYS A 182 20.04 10.90 -0.05
N ARG A 183 21.22 10.37 0.22
CA ARG A 183 22.47 10.88 -0.38
C ARG A 183 22.47 10.77 -1.91
N LYS A 184 21.89 9.69 -2.46
CA LYS A 184 21.74 9.45 -3.90
C LYS A 184 20.64 8.41 -4.12
N VAL A 185 19.84 8.63 -5.15
CA VAL A 185 18.86 7.64 -5.65
C VAL A 185 19.20 7.30 -7.09
N ILE A 186 19.19 6.01 -7.40
CA ILE A 186 19.41 5.45 -8.75
C ILE A 186 18.18 4.65 -9.09
N VAL A 187 17.53 4.94 -10.20
CA VAL A 187 16.36 4.21 -10.70
C VAL A 187 16.74 3.52 -11.99
N THR A 188 16.64 2.21 -12.03
CA THR A 188 16.76 1.42 -13.25
C THR A 188 15.38 0.94 -13.67
N CYS A 189 15.03 1.16 -14.92
CA CYS A 189 13.79 0.69 -15.51
C CYS A 189 14.06 -0.06 -16.83
N LEU A 190 13.20 -1.00 -17.16
CA LEU A 190 13.18 -1.62 -18.48
C LEU A 190 12.46 -0.65 -19.43
N LEU A 191 13.25 -0.01 -20.30
CA LEU A 191 12.70 0.72 -21.42
C LEU A 191 12.28 -0.29 -22.48
N TYR A 192 10.99 -0.52 -22.66
CA TYR A 192 10.46 -1.15 -23.85
C TYR A 192 10.58 -0.14 -25.00
N THR A 193 11.66 -0.20 -25.73
CA THR A 193 11.71 0.43 -27.05
C THR A 193 10.84 -0.41 -27.98
N SER A 194 9.74 0.14 -28.48
CA SER A 194 9.06 -0.46 -29.63
C SER A 194 10.08 -0.66 -30.74
N PRO A 195 10.12 -1.85 -31.39
CA PRO A 195 11.03 -2.06 -32.52
C PRO A 195 10.76 -0.94 -33.54
N SER A 196 11.84 -0.30 -33.97
CA SER A 196 11.76 0.74 -34.98
C SER A 196 11.17 0.12 -36.25
N PRO A 197 10.29 0.80 -37.00
CA PRO A 197 9.78 0.30 -38.28
C PRO A 197 10.88 -0.05 -39.31
N ARG A 198 12.14 0.27 -39.03
CA ARG A 198 13.30 -0.04 -39.87
C ARG A 198 13.94 -1.41 -39.60
N ASP A 199 13.50 -2.12 -38.56
CA ASP A 199 14.07 -3.43 -38.20
C ASP A 199 13.28 -4.62 -38.81
N THR A 200 12.36 -4.33 -39.77
CA THR A 200 11.52 -5.30 -40.47
C THR A 200 11.82 -5.36 -41.98
N GLU A 201 13.04 -5.13 -42.40
CA GLU A 201 13.50 -5.49 -43.78
C GLU A 201 14.46 -6.67 -43.78
#